data_a48a7dacec43bb32563dbe5a2a526f33
#
_entry.id   a48a7dacec43bb32563dbe5a2a526f33
#
_cell.length_a   1.000
_cell.length_b   1.000
_cell.length_c   1.000
_cell.angle_alpha   90.00
_cell.angle_beta   90.00
_cell.angle_gamma   90.00
#
_symmetry.space_group_name_H-M   'P 1'
#
loop_
_entity.id
_entity.type
_entity.pdbx_description
1 polymer ?
#
loop_
_entity_poly.entity_id
_entity_poly.type
_entity_poly.pdbx_seq_one_letter_code
_entity_poly.pdbx_strand_id
1 'polypeptide(L)'
;SYDPARKLNRVQKFKKVKSSSDDSNKLDSQFMPVPYNLDMELYAMAKNSDDALQIVEQILPFFQPDYTLTINDMADMGVKRDVPIVLNSISYEDSYRGDYAERRAIIYTLAFTAKFYLYGPVTSAKVIKTVQVDQYANLQDQAPKREQRYTVTPDPVSSDADDDFGFNETVSFFQDAKDRDLTTGTDKTCLLYTSPSPRD
;
A
#
# COMPACT_ATOMS: atom_id res chain seq x y z
N SER A 1 20.88 -1.20 8.40
CA SER A 1 21.32 -0.18 7.43
C SER A 1 20.35 -0.10 6.24
N TYR A 2 20.21 1.09 5.60
CA TYR A 2 19.45 1.26 4.36
C TYR A 2 20.19 0.62 3.18
N ASP A 3 19.46 -0.09 2.31
CA ASP A 3 20.04 -0.74 1.12
C ASP A 3 19.61 -0.02 -0.18
N PRO A 4 20.43 0.88 -0.72
CA PRO A 4 20.08 1.64 -1.91
C PRO A 4 20.03 0.78 -3.19
N ALA A 5 20.69 -0.38 -3.23
CA ALA A 5 20.71 -1.27 -4.40
C ALA A 5 19.34 -1.94 -4.62
N ARG A 6 18.59 -2.18 -3.55
CA ARG A 6 17.23 -2.75 -3.60
C ARG A 6 16.12 -1.71 -3.67
N LYS A 7 16.45 -0.44 -3.84
CA LYS A 7 15.47 0.64 -3.90
C LYS A 7 14.52 0.46 -5.07
N LEU A 8 13.23 0.36 -4.75
CA LEU A 8 12.16 0.35 -5.73
C LEU A 8 11.79 1.78 -6.16
N ASN A 9 11.02 1.90 -7.24
CA ASN A 9 10.62 3.21 -7.75
C ASN A 9 9.82 4.00 -6.69
N ARG A 10 10.28 5.21 -6.35
CA ARG A 10 9.70 6.06 -5.31
C ARG A 10 8.28 6.55 -5.62
N VAL A 11 7.94 6.67 -6.89
CA VAL A 11 6.65 7.23 -7.35
C VAL A 11 5.56 6.17 -7.41
N GLN A 12 5.94 4.90 -7.49
CA GLN A 12 5.02 3.80 -7.63
C GLN A 12 4.26 3.53 -6.34
N LYS A 13 2.95 3.23 -6.46
CA LYS A 13 2.07 2.90 -5.33
C LYS A 13 1.41 1.55 -5.56
N PHE A 14 1.25 0.79 -4.50
CA PHE A 14 0.27 -0.29 -4.45
C PHE A 14 -1.12 0.30 -4.27
N LYS A 15 -2.09 -0.28 -4.97
CA LYS A 15 -3.50 0.09 -4.82
C LYS A 15 -4.30 -1.19 -4.58
N LYS A 16 -5.22 -1.15 -3.64
CA LYS A 16 -6.14 -2.24 -3.37
C LYS A 16 -7.52 -1.69 -3.04
N VAL A 17 -8.54 -2.27 -3.64
CA VAL A 17 -9.93 -1.99 -3.27
C VAL A 17 -10.21 -2.64 -1.93
N LYS A 18 -10.83 -1.89 -1.03
CA LYS A 18 -11.22 -2.41 0.27
C LYS A 18 -12.47 -3.28 0.11
N SER A 19 -12.27 -4.59 0.09
CA SER A 19 -13.32 -5.60 -0.06
C SER A 19 -14.09 -5.88 1.24
N SER A 20 -14.26 -4.92 2.12
CA SER A 20 -15.20 -5.09 3.23
C SER A 20 -16.57 -4.58 2.81
N SER A 21 -17.60 -5.33 3.10
CA SER A 21 -19.01 -5.16 2.70
C SER A 21 -19.63 -3.77 2.92
N ASP A 22 -18.89 -2.83 3.47
CA ASP A 22 -19.37 -1.51 3.84
C ASP A 22 -18.72 -0.36 3.02
N ASP A 23 -17.69 -0.61 2.20
CA ASP A 23 -16.93 0.48 1.58
C ASP A 23 -16.16 0.12 0.29
N SER A 24 -16.80 -0.61 -0.61
CA SER A 24 -16.27 -0.93 -1.96
C SER A 24 -15.90 0.31 -2.81
N ASN A 25 -16.31 1.49 -2.33
CA ASN A 25 -15.99 2.78 -2.96
C ASN A 25 -14.70 3.42 -2.46
N LYS A 26 -13.93 2.73 -1.62
CA LYS A 26 -12.63 3.21 -1.13
C LYS A 26 -11.49 2.45 -1.77
N LEU A 27 -10.52 3.21 -2.24
CA LEU A 27 -9.27 2.70 -2.78
C LEU A 27 -8.15 2.98 -1.79
N ASP A 28 -7.58 1.92 -1.23
CA ASP A 28 -6.40 2.03 -0.39
C ASP A 28 -5.15 2.09 -1.27
N SER A 29 -4.29 3.03 -1.00
CA SER A 29 -3.02 3.20 -1.71
C SER A 29 -1.87 3.37 -0.74
N GLN A 30 -0.73 2.79 -1.10
CA GLN A 30 0.49 2.86 -0.32
C GLN A 30 1.70 2.96 -1.24
N PHE A 31 2.67 3.76 -0.86
CA PHE A 31 3.93 3.84 -1.57
C PHE A 31 4.73 2.55 -1.44
N MET A 32 5.55 2.28 -2.46
CA MET A 32 6.49 1.16 -2.43
C MET A 32 7.38 1.22 -1.20
N PRO A 33 7.65 0.06 -0.59
CA PRO A 33 8.41 0.00 0.66
C PRO A 33 9.88 0.39 0.47
N VAL A 34 10.50 0.72 1.59
CA VAL A 34 11.91 1.07 1.65
C VAL A 34 12.71 -0.14 2.14
N PRO A 35 13.75 -0.57 1.41
CA PRO A 35 14.58 -1.71 1.80
C PRO A 35 15.56 -1.36 2.90
N TYR A 36 15.62 -2.21 3.92
CA TYR A 36 16.58 -2.13 5.01
C TYR A 36 17.23 -3.48 5.27
N ASN A 37 18.48 -3.44 5.71
CA ASN A 37 19.20 -4.59 6.24
C ASN A 37 19.26 -4.45 7.76
N LEU A 38 18.83 -5.48 8.46
CA LEU A 38 18.91 -5.60 9.90
C LEU A 38 20.05 -6.57 10.23
N ASP A 39 21.08 -6.05 10.84
CA ASP A 39 22.21 -6.84 11.31
C ASP A 39 21.89 -7.30 12.74
N MET A 40 22.00 -8.61 12.97
CA MET A 40 21.67 -9.29 14.22
C MET A 40 22.81 -10.19 14.65
N GLU A 41 23.02 -10.30 15.94
CA GLU A 41 24.00 -11.22 16.52
C GLU A 41 23.31 -12.18 17.49
N LEU A 42 23.58 -13.45 17.32
CA LEU A 42 23.14 -14.50 18.23
C LEU A 42 24.34 -15.01 19.02
N TYR A 43 24.26 -14.95 20.33
CA TYR A 43 25.29 -15.43 21.24
C TYR A 43 24.86 -16.78 21.82
N ALA A 44 25.62 -17.83 21.52
CA ALA A 44 25.48 -19.12 22.15
C ALA A 44 26.56 -19.28 23.22
N MET A 45 26.17 -19.28 24.48
CA MET A 45 27.07 -19.36 25.62
C MET A 45 26.97 -20.74 26.29
N ALA A 46 28.09 -21.42 26.44
CA ALA A 46 28.14 -22.70 27.10
C ALA A 46 29.36 -22.79 28.02
N LYS A 47 29.27 -23.71 28.97
CA LYS A 47 30.37 -24.02 29.90
C LYS A 47 31.36 -24.99 29.32
N ASN A 48 30.87 -25.93 28.50
CA ASN A 48 31.65 -26.98 27.86
C ASN A 48 31.72 -26.73 26.36
N SER A 49 32.83 -27.13 25.72
CA SER A 49 32.99 -27.00 24.28
C SER A 49 32.05 -27.91 23.49
N ASP A 50 31.79 -29.11 24.02
CA ASP A 50 30.92 -30.07 23.35
C ASP A 50 29.47 -29.58 23.31
N ASP A 51 28.99 -29.02 24.41
CA ASP A 51 27.64 -28.41 24.47
C ASP A 51 27.49 -27.22 23.51
N ALA A 52 28.53 -26.38 23.43
CA ALA A 52 28.54 -25.22 22.55
C ALA A 52 28.53 -25.65 21.07
N LEU A 53 29.34 -26.67 20.71
CA LEU A 53 29.37 -27.21 19.34
C LEU A 53 28.05 -27.84 18.96
N GLN A 54 27.40 -28.60 19.85
CA GLN A 54 26.11 -29.22 19.60
C GLN A 54 25.04 -28.17 19.32
N ILE A 55 25.05 -27.03 20.03
CA ILE A 55 24.11 -25.95 19.77
C ILE A 55 24.33 -25.34 18.38
N VAL A 56 25.58 -25.03 18.03
CA VAL A 56 25.94 -24.44 16.74
C VAL A 56 25.67 -25.41 15.59
N GLU A 57 25.98 -26.70 15.75
CA GLU A 57 25.74 -27.74 14.76
C GLU A 57 24.25 -27.90 14.43
N GLN A 58 23.35 -27.64 15.37
CA GLN A 58 21.91 -27.69 15.12
C GLN A 58 21.40 -26.46 14.35
N ILE A 59 22.07 -25.31 14.47
CA ILE A 59 21.66 -24.06 13.83
C ILE A 59 22.12 -23.98 12.38
N LEU A 60 23.37 -24.36 12.12
CA LEU A 60 24.02 -24.17 10.82
C LEU A 60 23.32 -24.81 9.62
N PRO A 61 22.74 -26.03 9.71
CA PRO A 61 22.07 -26.66 8.59
C PRO A 61 20.88 -25.93 8.02
N PHE A 62 20.28 -25.00 8.81
CA PHE A 62 19.15 -24.19 8.35
C PHE A 62 19.56 -23.05 7.40
N PHE A 63 20.85 -22.70 7.36
CA PHE A 63 21.38 -21.60 6.55
C PHE A 63 22.14 -22.12 5.32
N GLN A 64 21.42 -22.49 4.26
CA GLN A 64 21.98 -23.03 3.01
C GLN A 64 21.39 -22.35 1.75
N PRO A 65 21.85 -21.20 1.34
CA PRO A 65 22.72 -20.19 1.97
C PRO A 65 21.97 -19.24 2.91
N ASP A 66 20.65 -19.25 2.90
CA ASP A 66 19.79 -18.35 3.69
C ASP A 66 18.60 -19.11 4.28
N TYR A 67 18.12 -18.60 5.39
CA TYR A 67 16.87 -19.03 5.99
C TYR A 67 15.77 -18.03 5.63
N THR A 68 14.76 -18.49 4.92
CA THR A 68 13.67 -17.62 4.48
C THR A 68 12.49 -17.69 5.45
N LEU A 69 12.12 -16.56 6.01
CA LEU A 69 10.97 -16.41 6.88
C LEU A 69 9.85 -15.68 6.15
N THR A 70 8.71 -16.36 5.95
CA THR A 70 7.52 -15.73 5.37
C THR A 70 6.76 -14.97 6.45
N ILE A 71 6.68 -13.65 6.31
CA ILE A 71 5.93 -12.78 7.22
C ILE A 71 4.69 -12.20 6.53
N ASN A 72 3.64 -11.97 7.31
CA ASN A 72 2.49 -11.20 6.87
C ASN A 72 2.76 -9.72 7.17
N ASP A 73 3.38 -9.07 6.20
CA ASP A 73 3.95 -7.72 6.38
C ASP A 73 2.85 -6.66 6.53
N MET A 74 1.72 -6.89 5.85
CA MET A 74 0.56 -6.01 5.93
C MET A 74 -0.74 -6.81 5.83
N ALA A 75 -1.36 -7.06 6.97
CA ALA A 75 -2.63 -7.77 7.05
C ALA A 75 -3.74 -7.07 6.26
N ASP A 76 -3.81 -5.73 6.36
CA ASP A 76 -4.85 -4.92 5.71
C ASP A 76 -4.77 -4.95 4.18
N MET A 77 -3.55 -4.99 3.63
CA MET A 77 -3.31 -5.07 2.19
C MET A 77 -3.12 -6.51 1.69
N GLY A 78 -3.07 -7.49 2.59
CA GLY A 78 -2.89 -8.91 2.27
C GLY A 78 -1.52 -9.22 1.65
N VAL A 79 -0.50 -8.41 1.95
CA VAL A 79 0.85 -8.59 1.42
C VAL A 79 1.64 -9.54 2.32
N LYS A 80 1.94 -10.73 1.79
CA LYS A 80 2.90 -11.66 2.38
C LYS A 80 4.25 -11.47 1.71
N ARG A 81 5.30 -11.56 2.49
CA ARG A 81 6.66 -11.39 1.98
C ARG A 81 7.62 -12.37 2.63
N ASP A 82 8.55 -12.83 1.82
CA ASP A 82 9.66 -13.65 2.27
C ASP A 82 10.84 -12.77 2.64
N VAL A 83 11.33 -12.95 3.85
CA VAL A 83 12.48 -12.23 4.42
C VAL A 83 13.63 -13.22 4.51
N PRO A 84 14.64 -13.10 3.64
CA PRO A 84 15.83 -13.93 3.73
C PRO A 84 16.73 -13.44 4.87
N ILE A 85 17.18 -14.39 5.70
CA ILE A 85 18.14 -14.19 6.77
C ILE A 85 19.41 -14.93 6.36
N VAL A 86 20.47 -14.19 6.17
CA VAL A 86 21.77 -14.74 5.74
C VAL A 86 22.71 -14.77 6.91
N LEU A 87 23.37 -15.91 7.12
CA LEU A 87 24.47 -16.04 8.07
C LEU A 87 25.77 -15.50 7.43
N ASN A 88 26.33 -14.45 8.02
CA ASN A 88 27.52 -13.76 7.47
C ASN A 88 28.81 -14.36 8.02
N SER A 89 28.87 -14.55 9.34
CA SER A 89 30.09 -15.05 10.02
C SER A 89 29.78 -15.73 11.33
N ILE A 90 30.70 -16.56 11.73
CA ILE A 90 30.71 -17.24 13.02
C ILE A 90 32.05 -16.90 13.68
N SER A 91 32.03 -16.40 14.89
CA SER A 91 33.20 -16.20 15.71
C SER A 91 33.12 -17.01 16.99
N TYR A 92 34.28 -17.38 17.47
CA TYR A 92 34.43 -18.18 18.68
C TYR A 92 35.33 -17.42 19.66
N GLU A 93 34.87 -17.28 20.89
CA GLU A 93 35.62 -16.70 21.99
C GLU A 93 35.62 -17.65 23.17
N ASP A 94 36.82 -17.95 23.68
CA ASP A 94 37.03 -18.72 24.88
C ASP A 94 37.56 -17.79 25.98
N SER A 95 36.68 -17.39 26.89
CA SER A 95 37.09 -16.53 28.01
C SER A 95 37.63 -17.36 29.16
N TYR A 96 38.92 -17.61 29.07
CA TYR A 96 39.70 -18.22 30.19
C TYR A 96 40.36 -17.12 31.00
N ARG A 97 39.99 -16.94 32.28
CA ARG A 97 40.67 -16.09 33.23
C ARG A 97 41.41 -16.94 34.26
N GLY A 98 42.68 -17.08 34.07
CA GLY A 98 43.86 -17.28 34.94
C GLY A 98 43.84 -18.31 36.05
N ASP A 99 42.77 -18.82 36.60
CA ASP A 99 42.76 -19.79 37.66
C ASP A 99 41.81 -20.99 37.39
N TYR A 100 42.24 -22.20 37.70
CA TYR A 100 41.42 -23.41 37.51
C TYR A 100 40.08 -23.42 38.26
N ALA A 101 39.88 -22.47 39.16
CA ALA A 101 38.66 -22.33 39.94
C ALA A 101 37.63 -21.40 39.31
N GLU A 102 37.99 -20.60 38.28
CA GLU A 102 37.06 -19.66 37.64
C GLU A 102 36.22 -20.35 36.56
N ARG A 103 34.97 -19.90 36.45
CA ARG A 103 34.03 -20.46 35.46
C ARG A 103 34.45 -20.02 34.05
N ARG A 104 34.82 -21.00 33.24
CA ARG A 104 35.05 -20.81 31.79
C ARG A 104 33.73 -20.64 31.09
N ALA A 105 33.61 -19.61 30.26
CA ALA A 105 32.50 -19.42 29.35
C ALA A 105 33.02 -19.43 27.91
N ILE A 106 32.43 -20.29 27.09
CA ILE A 106 32.68 -20.39 25.68
C ILE A 106 31.53 -19.69 24.98
N ILE A 107 31.84 -18.73 24.13
CA ILE A 107 30.87 -17.89 23.44
C ILE A 107 31.05 -18.06 21.94
N TYR A 108 30.02 -18.57 21.26
CA TYR A 108 29.88 -18.50 19.81
C TYR A 108 29.01 -17.34 19.46
N THR A 109 29.50 -16.45 18.61
CA THR A 109 28.74 -15.33 18.06
C THR A 109 28.46 -15.58 16.58
N LEU A 110 27.18 -15.71 16.26
CA LEU A 110 26.71 -15.89 14.88
C LEU A 110 26.12 -14.56 14.42
N ALA A 111 26.73 -13.96 13.39
CA ALA A 111 26.26 -12.71 12.82
C ALA A 111 25.37 -12.95 11.61
N PHE A 112 24.17 -12.38 11.62
CA PHE A 112 23.17 -12.53 10.59
C PHE A 112 22.79 -11.17 10.00
N THR A 113 22.40 -11.18 8.71
CA THR A 113 21.75 -10.03 8.08
C THR A 113 20.38 -10.44 7.54
N ALA A 114 19.32 -9.83 8.06
CA ALA A 114 17.97 -9.98 7.53
C ALA A 114 17.65 -8.85 6.56
N LYS A 115 17.11 -9.20 5.38
CA LYS A 115 16.75 -8.25 4.33
C LYS A 115 15.25 -8.02 4.34
N PHE A 116 14.80 -6.92 4.94
CA PHE A 116 13.37 -6.61 5.07
C PHE A 116 13.00 -5.27 4.44
N TYR A 117 11.73 -4.95 4.45
CA TYR A 117 11.17 -3.76 3.86
C TYR A 117 10.27 -3.05 4.87
N LEU A 118 10.42 -1.73 4.96
CA LEU A 118 9.55 -0.89 5.78
C LEU A 118 8.54 -0.18 4.90
N TYR A 119 7.28 -0.28 5.30
CA TYR A 119 6.16 0.34 4.60
C TYR A 119 5.78 1.67 5.27
N GLY A 120 5.39 2.62 4.43
CA GLY A 120 4.80 3.87 4.89
C GLY A 120 3.32 3.70 5.27
N PRO A 121 2.64 4.79 5.65
CA PRO A 121 1.23 4.76 5.98
C PRO A 121 0.35 4.44 4.77
N VAL A 122 -0.75 3.72 5.00
CA VAL A 122 -1.81 3.50 4.01
C VAL A 122 -2.68 4.74 3.93
N THR A 123 -2.96 5.18 2.71
CA THR A 123 -3.86 6.31 2.43
C THR A 123 -5.11 5.77 1.77
N SER A 124 -6.27 6.06 2.36
CA SER A 124 -7.57 5.66 1.82
C SER A 124 -8.23 6.85 1.13
N ALA A 125 -8.67 6.67 -0.10
CA ALA A 125 -9.36 7.69 -0.87
C ALA A 125 -10.65 7.13 -1.47
N LYS A 126 -11.69 7.97 -1.54
CA LYS A 126 -12.92 7.62 -2.25
C LYS A 126 -12.69 7.72 -3.75
N VAL A 127 -13.37 6.85 -4.51
CA VAL A 127 -13.39 6.94 -5.97
C VAL A 127 -14.44 7.94 -6.44
N ILE A 128 -14.15 8.61 -7.55
CA ILE A 128 -15.09 9.51 -8.21
C ILE A 128 -15.96 8.66 -9.13
N LYS A 129 -17.26 8.56 -8.82
CA LYS A 129 -18.23 7.81 -9.65
C LYS A 129 -18.97 8.69 -10.65
N THR A 130 -19.23 9.94 -10.30
CA THR A 130 -19.99 10.85 -11.16
C THR A 130 -19.21 12.13 -11.37
N VAL A 131 -19.10 12.52 -12.62
CA VAL A 131 -18.56 13.82 -13.02
C VAL A 131 -19.66 14.62 -13.68
N GLN A 132 -19.91 15.82 -13.19
CA GLN A 132 -20.90 16.72 -13.75
C GLN A 132 -20.26 18.06 -14.04
N VAL A 133 -20.42 18.52 -15.28
CA VAL A 133 -19.92 19.81 -15.75
C VAL A 133 -21.11 20.66 -16.17
N ASP A 134 -21.30 21.79 -15.53
CA ASP A 134 -22.32 22.76 -15.89
C ASP A 134 -21.69 23.96 -16.63
N GLN A 135 -22.23 24.27 -17.80
CA GLN A 135 -21.82 25.43 -18.59
C GLN A 135 -22.86 26.53 -18.48
N TYR A 136 -22.38 27.76 -18.25
CA TYR A 136 -23.20 28.94 -18.10
C TYR A 136 -22.85 29.97 -19.18
N ALA A 137 -23.88 30.64 -19.74
CA ALA A 137 -23.71 31.61 -20.80
C ALA A 137 -22.97 32.88 -20.38
N ASN A 138 -23.21 33.34 -19.16
CA ASN A 138 -22.63 34.59 -18.66
C ASN A 138 -22.36 34.50 -17.16
N LEU A 139 -21.10 34.65 -16.78
CA LEU A 139 -20.66 34.64 -15.36
C LEU A 139 -20.76 36.02 -14.72
N GLN A 140 -20.98 37.08 -15.50
CA GLN A 140 -21.05 38.46 -15.00
C GLN A 140 -22.45 38.87 -14.53
N ASP A 141 -23.47 38.07 -14.89
CA ASP A 141 -24.83 38.29 -14.40
C ASP A 141 -25.00 37.81 -12.96
N GLN A 142 -25.84 38.50 -12.20
CA GLN A 142 -26.15 38.09 -10.82
C GLN A 142 -26.90 36.77 -10.74
N ALA A 143 -27.48 36.30 -11.86
CA ALA A 143 -28.11 35.00 -12.01
C ALA A 143 -27.66 34.32 -13.33
N PRO A 144 -26.48 33.73 -13.38
CA PRO A 144 -26.00 33.09 -14.61
C PRO A 144 -26.92 31.95 -15.02
N LYS A 145 -27.31 31.93 -16.30
CA LYS A 145 -28.15 30.86 -16.89
C LYS A 145 -27.28 29.66 -17.24
N ARG A 146 -27.66 28.48 -16.74
CA ARG A 146 -27.05 27.22 -17.17
C ARG A 146 -27.59 26.85 -18.54
N GLU A 147 -26.71 26.71 -19.52
CA GLU A 147 -27.08 26.34 -20.90
C GLU A 147 -26.95 24.84 -21.13
N GLN A 148 -25.93 24.25 -20.58
CA GLN A 148 -25.63 22.85 -20.82
C GLN A 148 -25.13 22.16 -19.54
N ARG A 149 -25.52 20.89 -19.39
CA ARG A 149 -24.94 19.98 -18.40
C ARG A 149 -24.42 18.75 -19.11
N TYR A 150 -23.16 18.41 -18.86
CA TYR A 150 -22.53 17.17 -19.25
C TYR A 150 -22.34 16.31 -18.01
N THR A 151 -22.87 15.09 -18.03
CA THR A 151 -22.78 14.16 -16.92
C THR A 151 -22.20 12.85 -17.40
N VAL A 152 -21.16 12.33 -16.71
CA VAL A 152 -20.57 11.03 -16.93
C VAL A 152 -20.81 10.18 -15.68
N THR A 153 -21.37 9.00 -15.90
CA THR A 153 -21.60 7.99 -14.85
C THR A 153 -21.07 6.64 -15.30
N PRO A 154 -20.68 5.74 -14.40
CA PRO A 154 -20.32 4.38 -14.76
C PRO A 154 -21.55 3.60 -15.23
N ASP A 155 -21.32 2.60 -16.08
CA ASP A 155 -22.34 1.66 -16.53
C ASP A 155 -21.86 0.22 -16.28
N PRO A 156 -22.51 -0.51 -15.39
CA PRO A 156 -23.67 -0.14 -14.55
C PRO A 156 -23.34 0.88 -13.44
N VAL A 157 -24.33 1.64 -13.00
CA VAL A 157 -24.18 2.68 -11.94
C VAL A 157 -23.70 2.10 -10.61
N SER A 158 -23.95 0.80 -10.37
CA SER A 158 -23.51 0.07 -9.18
C SER A 158 -22.04 -0.30 -9.20
N SER A 159 -21.32 -0.10 -10.31
CA SER A 159 -19.92 -0.52 -10.46
C SER A 159 -19.01 0.03 -9.37
N ASP A 160 -18.07 -0.82 -8.95
CA ASP A 160 -17.07 -0.54 -7.94
C ASP A 160 -15.69 -0.29 -8.56
N ALA A 161 -14.71 -0.02 -7.73
CA ALA A 161 -13.36 0.34 -8.19
C ALA A 161 -12.57 -0.84 -8.77
N ASP A 162 -13.02 -2.08 -8.56
CA ASP A 162 -12.43 -3.32 -9.06
C ASP A 162 -13.23 -3.97 -10.20
N ASP A 163 -14.39 -3.38 -10.55
CA ASP A 163 -15.20 -3.83 -11.67
C ASP A 163 -14.65 -3.31 -13.01
N ASP A 164 -14.80 -4.10 -14.05
CA ASP A 164 -14.63 -3.65 -15.43
C ASP A 164 -15.96 -3.07 -15.92
N PHE A 165 -16.00 -1.78 -16.21
CA PHE A 165 -17.23 -1.07 -16.53
C PHE A 165 -17.07 -0.06 -17.67
N GLY A 166 -18.18 0.21 -18.36
CA GLY A 166 -18.29 1.27 -19.33
C GLY A 166 -18.69 2.60 -18.70
N PHE A 167 -18.97 3.59 -19.56
CA PHE A 167 -19.43 4.91 -19.14
C PHE A 167 -20.67 5.32 -19.91
N ASN A 168 -21.66 5.86 -19.19
CA ASN A 168 -22.79 6.54 -19.79
C ASN A 168 -22.55 8.04 -19.76
N GLU A 169 -22.66 8.67 -20.91
CA GLU A 169 -22.54 10.10 -21.10
C GLU A 169 -23.92 10.69 -21.40
N THR A 170 -24.30 11.71 -20.68
CA THR A 170 -25.55 12.41 -20.87
C THR A 170 -25.29 13.90 -21.02
N VAL A 171 -25.78 14.46 -22.13
CA VAL A 171 -25.72 15.90 -22.37
C VAL A 171 -27.16 16.45 -22.27
N SER A 172 -27.38 17.38 -21.37
CA SER A 172 -28.65 18.05 -21.17
C SER A 172 -28.53 19.53 -21.54
N PHE A 173 -29.41 20.00 -22.42
CA PHE A 173 -29.51 21.41 -22.82
C PHE A 173 -30.67 22.05 -22.09
N PHE A 174 -30.48 23.27 -21.61
CA PHE A 174 -31.50 24.02 -20.89
C PHE A 174 -31.89 25.22 -21.72
N GLN A 175 -33.06 25.16 -22.36
CA GLN A 175 -33.66 26.34 -22.99
C GLN A 175 -34.49 27.10 -21.94
N ASP A 176 -34.28 28.41 -21.86
CA ASP A 176 -34.99 29.28 -20.92
C ASP A 176 -34.84 28.92 -19.43
N ALA A 177 -33.65 28.49 -19.04
CA ALA A 177 -33.34 28.30 -17.63
C ALA A 177 -33.47 29.66 -16.90
N LYS A 178 -34.67 29.94 -16.40
CA LYS A 178 -34.94 31.07 -15.56
C LYS A 178 -34.46 30.78 -14.16
N ASP A 179 -33.51 31.56 -13.73
CA ASP A 179 -33.11 31.75 -12.33
C ASP A 179 -32.83 30.47 -11.54
N ARG A 180 -31.59 30.03 -11.59
CA ARG A 180 -31.10 29.11 -10.60
C ARG A 180 -31.03 29.82 -9.25
N ASP A 181 -31.69 29.28 -8.25
CA ASP A 181 -31.47 29.72 -6.88
C ASP A 181 -30.07 29.27 -6.44
N LEU A 182 -29.14 30.23 -6.40
CA LEU A 182 -27.74 29.98 -6.01
C LEU A 182 -27.61 29.58 -4.53
N THR A 183 -28.65 29.85 -3.73
CA THR A 183 -28.66 29.50 -2.30
C THR A 183 -29.07 28.04 -2.06
N THR A 184 -30.04 27.56 -2.81
CA THR A 184 -30.57 26.19 -2.65
C THR A 184 -30.10 25.21 -3.73
N GLY A 185 -29.50 25.70 -4.82
CA GLY A 185 -29.05 24.89 -5.96
C GLY A 185 -30.17 24.24 -6.78
N THR A 186 -31.44 24.56 -6.49
CA THR A 186 -32.61 24.03 -7.18
C THR A 186 -33.00 24.89 -8.38
N ASP A 187 -33.25 24.26 -9.52
CA ASP A 187 -33.75 24.91 -10.72
C ASP A 187 -35.26 25.14 -10.59
N LYS A 188 -35.71 26.35 -10.65
CA LYS A 188 -37.15 26.69 -10.48
C LYS A 188 -38.02 26.32 -11.66
N THR A 189 -37.48 26.22 -12.85
CA THR A 189 -38.17 25.68 -14.04
C THR A 189 -37.16 25.26 -15.08
N CYS A 190 -37.10 23.97 -15.40
CA CYS A 190 -36.22 23.42 -16.41
C CYS A 190 -37.03 22.57 -17.39
N LEU A 191 -37.14 23.01 -18.62
CA LEU A 191 -37.52 22.12 -19.73
C LEU A 191 -36.24 21.44 -20.20
N LEU A 192 -36.12 20.17 -19.86
CA LEU A 192 -34.99 19.34 -20.25
C LEU A 192 -35.18 18.86 -21.67
N TYR A 193 -34.38 19.32 -22.61
CA TYR A 193 -34.31 18.76 -23.94
C TYR A 193 -33.17 17.76 -23.99
N THR A 194 -33.51 16.47 -24.07
CA THR A 194 -32.54 15.42 -24.34
C THR A 194 -32.44 15.23 -25.84
N SER A 195 -31.31 15.60 -26.42
CA SER A 195 -31.00 15.24 -27.80
C SER A 195 -30.68 13.75 -27.86
N PRO A 196 -31.32 12.95 -28.78
CA PRO A 196 -30.85 11.59 -28.99
C PRO A 196 -29.42 11.62 -29.52
N SER A 197 -28.56 10.81 -28.90
CA SER A 197 -27.19 10.61 -29.38
C SER A 197 -27.20 10.16 -30.84
N PRO A 198 -26.47 10.80 -31.74
CA PRO A 198 -26.28 10.25 -33.07
C PRO A 198 -25.35 9.02 -32.93
N ARG A 199 -25.95 7.85 -32.91
CA ARG A 199 -25.27 6.61 -33.26
C ARG A 199 -25.84 6.14 -34.59
N ASP A 200 -25.02 6.28 -35.61
CA ASP A 200 -24.92 5.41 -36.76
C ASP A 200 -23.44 5.11 -36.99
#